data_595435ed691dcba108503a1253d88669
#
_entry.id   595435ed691dcba108503a1253d88669
#
_cell.length_a   1.000
_cell.length_b   1.000
_cell.length_c   1.000
_cell.angle_alpha   90.00
_cell.angle_beta   90.00
_cell.angle_gamma   90.00
#
_symmetry.space_group_name_H-M   'P 1'
#
loop_
_entity.id
_entity.type
_entity.pdbx_description
1 polymer ?
#
loop_
_entity_poly.entity_id
_entity_poly.type
_entity_poly.pdbx_seq_one_letter_code
_entity_poly.pdbx_strand_id
1 'polypeptide(L)'
;FVEVLKITGRNAVLAPKGNPGHDITVDGVKVSLKTQADQSIKEDLLWVSKFMELGRGQWSNKPEELEGLRQQFFAHMKSYDRILSLRALNKAPRWRYELVEIPKKLLMLANSGVLEMKLDSKQTPKPGYCYVSNAKGIKLFDLYFDGGTERKLQLKSLRKEFCRVHAT
;
A
#
# COMPACT_ATOMS: atom_id res chain seq x y z
N PHE A 1 14.00 -5.96 11.78
CA PHE A 1 13.96 -6.65 10.47
C PHE A 1 15.32 -6.64 9.79
N VAL A 2 16.01 -5.48 9.66
CA VAL A 2 17.35 -5.38 9.05
C VAL A 2 18.36 -6.24 9.80
N GLU A 3 18.38 -6.19 11.11
CA GLU A 3 19.29 -7.00 11.93
C GLU A 3 19.07 -8.51 11.73
N VAL A 4 17.82 -8.95 11.64
CA VAL A 4 17.50 -10.35 11.34
C VAL A 4 18.05 -10.76 9.98
N LEU A 5 17.88 -9.91 8.96
CA LEU A 5 18.43 -10.17 7.63
C LEU A 5 19.96 -10.29 7.63
N LYS A 6 20.65 -9.42 8.37
CA LYS A 6 22.13 -9.48 8.52
C LYS A 6 22.59 -10.78 9.20
N ILE A 7 21.91 -11.19 10.28
CA ILE A 7 22.20 -12.45 10.98
C ILE A 7 22.03 -13.66 10.05
N THR A 8 21.11 -13.58 9.09
CA THR A 8 20.92 -14.63 8.07
C THR A 8 21.87 -14.51 6.87
N GLY A 9 22.89 -13.66 6.95
CA GLY A 9 23.92 -13.49 5.92
C GLY A 9 23.51 -12.60 4.75
N ARG A 10 22.41 -11.84 4.86
CA ARG A 10 21.97 -10.90 3.83
C ARG A 10 22.63 -9.54 4.00
N ASN A 11 23.00 -8.92 2.89
CA ASN A 11 23.42 -7.52 2.90
C ASN A 11 22.19 -6.60 2.94
N ALA A 12 21.82 -6.15 4.15
CA ALA A 12 20.63 -5.33 4.36
C ALA A 12 21.00 -3.96 4.94
N VAL A 13 20.52 -2.89 4.29
CA VAL A 13 20.78 -1.49 4.67
C VAL A 13 19.47 -0.72 4.71
N LEU A 14 19.28 0.10 5.76
CA LEU A 14 18.17 1.06 5.81
C LEU A 14 18.35 2.17 4.78
N ALA A 15 17.27 2.59 4.16
CA ALA A 15 17.27 3.79 3.36
C ALA A 15 17.54 5.03 4.23
N PRO A 16 18.10 6.11 3.68
CA PRO A 16 18.26 7.37 4.40
C PRO A 16 16.93 7.87 4.98
N LYS A 17 17.00 8.49 6.17
CA LYS A 17 15.82 9.08 6.81
C LYS A 17 15.16 10.09 5.87
N GLY A 18 13.84 9.97 5.71
CA GLY A 18 13.06 10.85 4.81
C GLY A 18 13.06 10.41 3.34
N ASN A 19 13.67 9.26 2.99
CA ASN A 19 13.58 8.73 1.65
C ASN A 19 12.11 8.41 1.29
N PRO A 20 11.54 8.99 0.22
CA PRO A 20 10.12 8.83 -0.10
C PRO A 20 9.79 7.50 -0.78
N GLY A 21 10.79 6.73 -1.16
CA GLY A 21 10.62 5.51 -1.97
C GLY A 21 10.67 4.23 -1.18
N HIS A 22 11.85 3.60 -1.14
CA HIS A 22 12.05 2.34 -0.43
C HIS A 22 12.47 2.57 1.03
N ASP A 23 12.26 1.57 1.87
CA ASP A 23 12.60 1.60 3.28
C ASP A 23 13.92 0.88 3.58
N ILE A 24 14.22 -0.17 2.83
CA ILE A 24 15.47 -0.95 2.93
C ILE A 24 15.97 -1.38 1.55
N THR A 25 17.27 -1.65 1.47
CA THR A 25 17.88 -2.37 0.34
C THR A 25 18.42 -3.68 0.86
N VAL A 26 18.06 -4.80 0.22
CA VAL A 26 18.51 -6.15 0.57
C VAL A 26 19.16 -6.79 -0.64
N ASP A 27 20.45 -7.09 -0.56
CA ASP A 27 21.24 -7.65 -1.68
C ASP A 27 21.07 -6.85 -3.00
N GLY A 28 21.01 -5.53 -2.90
CA GLY A 28 20.82 -4.62 -4.02
C GLY A 28 19.35 -4.38 -4.42
N VAL A 29 18.39 -5.15 -3.89
CA VAL A 29 16.96 -5.02 -4.17
C VAL A 29 16.32 -3.98 -3.24
N LYS A 30 15.67 -2.98 -3.80
CA LYS A 30 14.95 -1.95 -3.04
C LYS A 30 13.58 -2.45 -2.61
N VAL A 31 13.29 -2.40 -1.31
CA VAL A 31 12.06 -2.93 -0.73
C VAL A 31 11.32 -1.83 0.03
N SER A 32 10.03 -1.67 -0.29
CA SER A 32 9.11 -0.88 0.51
C SER A 32 8.44 -1.77 1.55
N LEU A 33 8.48 -1.36 2.82
CA LEU A 33 7.90 -2.08 3.96
C LEU A 33 6.59 -1.42 4.37
N LYS A 34 5.58 -2.24 4.58
CA LYS A 34 4.28 -1.83 5.10
C LYS A 34 3.97 -2.65 6.35
N THR A 35 3.16 -2.09 7.24
CA THR A 35 2.72 -2.79 8.44
C THR A 35 1.21 -2.77 8.56
N GLN A 36 0.65 -3.83 9.11
CA GLN A 36 -0.76 -3.90 9.48
C GLN A 36 -0.87 -4.54 10.87
N ALA A 37 -1.39 -3.80 11.83
CA ALA A 37 -1.49 -4.22 13.23
C ALA A 37 -2.82 -3.77 13.88
N ASP A 38 -3.90 -3.70 13.11
CA ASP A 38 -5.21 -3.25 13.56
C ASP A 38 -5.90 -4.27 14.47
N GLN A 39 -6.94 -3.84 15.19
CA GLN A 39 -7.65 -4.73 16.12
C GLN A 39 -8.48 -5.83 15.45
N SER A 40 -8.87 -5.63 14.19
CA SER A 40 -9.80 -6.51 13.46
C SER A 40 -9.25 -6.85 12.06
N ILE A 41 -8.04 -7.42 12.03
CA ILE A 41 -7.43 -7.84 10.77
C ILE A 41 -8.19 -9.05 10.22
N LYS A 42 -8.71 -8.92 9.00
CA LYS A 42 -9.23 -10.03 8.23
C LYS A 42 -8.05 -10.79 7.61
N GLU A 43 -7.98 -12.11 7.84
CA GLU A 43 -6.83 -12.90 7.36
C GLU A 43 -6.72 -12.97 5.83
N ASP A 44 -7.84 -12.97 5.15
CA ASP A 44 -7.98 -13.06 3.69
C ASP A 44 -7.81 -11.72 2.95
N LEU A 45 -7.82 -10.60 3.68
CA LEU A 45 -7.72 -9.25 3.11
C LEU A 45 -6.54 -8.48 3.70
N LEU A 46 -5.82 -7.75 2.85
CA LEU A 46 -4.83 -6.78 3.26
C LEU A 46 -5.39 -5.37 3.22
N TRP A 47 -5.00 -4.58 4.22
CA TRP A 47 -5.22 -3.15 4.28
C TRP A 47 -3.92 -2.46 4.66
N VAL A 48 -3.46 -1.56 3.80
CA VAL A 48 -2.32 -0.69 4.07
C VAL A 48 -2.86 0.71 4.29
N SER A 49 -2.93 1.13 5.55
CA SER A 49 -3.54 2.39 5.97
C SER A 49 -2.75 3.64 5.53
N LYS A 50 -1.46 3.49 5.22
CA LYS A 50 -0.60 4.52 4.63
C LYS A 50 0.34 3.85 3.63
N PHE A 51 -0.06 3.82 2.37
CA PHE A 51 0.77 3.29 1.29
C PHE A 51 1.83 4.30 0.87
N MET A 52 1.42 5.56 0.71
CA MET A 52 2.27 6.73 0.43
C MET A 52 1.57 8.02 0.86
N GLU A 53 2.32 9.10 0.95
CA GLU A 53 1.77 10.44 1.08
C GLU A 53 1.44 11.02 -0.30
N LEU A 54 0.32 11.74 -0.40
CA LEU A 54 -0.14 12.35 -1.64
C LEU A 54 0.29 13.83 -1.76
N GLY A 55 0.93 14.37 -0.71
CA GLY A 55 1.39 15.74 -0.68
C GLY A 55 0.25 16.77 -0.75
N ARG A 56 0.62 18.04 -0.97
CA ARG A 56 -0.32 19.16 -1.08
C ARG A 56 -0.58 19.60 -2.52
N GLY A 57 -0.35 18.73 -3.51
CA GLY A 57 -0.52 19.05 -4.93
C GLY A 57 -1.93 19.48 -5.33
N GLN A 58 -2.18 19.58 -6.62
CA GLN A 58 -3.49 19.93 -7.20
C GLN A 58 -4.51 18.84 -6.89
N TRP A 59 -5.18 18.99 -5.78
CA TRP A 59 -6.25 18.10 -5.36
C TRP A 59 -7.26 18.95 -4.57
N SER A 60 -8.40 19.17 -5.17
CA SER A 60 -9.51 19.94 -4.59
C SER A 60 -10.77 19.08 -4.52
N ASN A 61 -11.80 19.49 -5.24
CA ASN A 61 -13.08 18.80 -5.26
C ASN A 61 -13.50 18.38 -6.68
N LYS A 62 -12.56 18.27 -7.60
CA LYS A 62 -12.80 17.93 -9.00
C LYS A 62 -12.47 16.47 -9.25
N PRO A 63 -13.44 15.66 -9.73
CA PRO A 63 -13.24 14.22 -9.94
C PRO A 63 -12.06 13.89 -10.89
N GLU A 64 -11.81 14.71 -11.90
CA GLU A 64 -10.71 14.54 -12.85
C GLU A 64 -9.31 14.59 -12.22
N GLU A 65 -9.18 15.22 -11.04
CA GLU A 65 -7.91 15.30 -10.31
C GLU A 65 -7.47 13.96 -9.72
N LEU A 66 -8.40 13.01 -9.55
CA LEU A 66 -8.08 11.67 -9.07
C LEU A 66 -7.12 10.93 -10.02
N GLU A 67 -7.17 11.22 -11.32
CA GLU A 67 -6.23 10.65 -12.29
C GLU A 67 -4.79 11.08 -11.97
N GLY A 68 -4.58 12.35 -11.64
CA GLY A 68 -3.26 12.85 -11.24
C GLY A 68 -2.73 12.15 -9.99
N LEU A 69 -3.59 11.86 -9.01
CA LEU A 69 -3.22 11.11 -7.80
C LEU A 69 -2.89 9.64 -8.12
N ARG A 70 -3.61 9.02 -9.05
CA ARG A 70 -3.29 7.68 -9.54
C ARG A 70 -1.94 7.64 -10.24
N GLN A 71 -1.59 8.65 -11.02
CA GLN A 71 -0.27 8.74 -11.65
C GLN A 71 0.85 8.93 -10.62
N GLN A 72 0.63 9.71 -9.54
CA GLN A 72 1.57 9.79 -8.42
C GLN A 72 1.83 8.41 -7.78
N PHE A 73 0.78 7.60 -7.61
CA PHE A 73 0.93 6.23 -7.11
C PHE A 73 1.83 5.38 -8.03
N PHE A 74 1.63 5.43 -9.34
CA PHE A 74 2.48 4.68 -10.27
C PHE A 74 3.94 5.19 -10.27
N ALA A 75 4.13 6.50 -10.20
CA ALA A 75 5.45 7.10 -10.09
C ALA A 75 6.16 6.66 -8.80
N HIS A 76 5.45 6.66 -7.66
CA HIS A 76 5.97 6.20 -6.39
C HIS A 76 6.44 4.74 -6.44
N MET A 77 5.66 3.85 -7.07
CA MET A 77 6.03 2.44 -7.21
C MET A 77 7.30 2.21 -8.06
N LYS A 78 7.74 3.16 -8.88
CA LYS A 78 9.01 3.04 -9.63
C LYS A 78 10.25 3.12 -8.74
N SER A 79 10.13 3.66 -7.53
CA SER A 79 11.26 3.90 -6.61
C SER A 79 11.71 2.66 -5.83
N TYR A 80 11.05 1.53 -5.96
CA TYR A 80 11.39 0.27 -5.32
C TYR A 80 11.00 -0.94 -6.18
N ASP A 81 11.63 -2.09 -5.89
CA ASP A 81 11.46 -3.32 -6.64
C ASP A 81 10.35 -4.20 -6.06
N ARG A 82 10.26 -4.28 -4.72
CA ARG A 82 9.33 -5.15 -4.00
C ARG A 82 8.56 -4.39 -2.92
N ILE A 83 7.38 -4.91 -2.58
CA ILE A 83 6.54 -4.41 -1.50
C ILE A 83 6.28 -5.56 -0.54
N LEU A 84 6.73 -5.43 0.69
CA LEU A 84 6.48 -6.39 1.75
C LEU A 84 5.58 -5.79 2.82
N SER A 85 4.59 -6.53 3.27
CA SER A 85 3.71 -6.16 4.38
C SER A 85 3.90 -7.13 5.54
N LEU A 86 4.29 -6.61 6.70
CA LEU A 86 4.31 -7.35 7.95
C LEU A 86 2.95 -7.16 8.64
N ARG A 87 2.26 -8.25 8.92
CA ARG A 87 0.93 -8.25 9.52
C ARG A 87 0.98 -8.92 10.90
N ALA A 88 0.41 -8.28 11.91
CA ALA A 88 0.21 -8.87 13.24
C ALA A 88 -1.22 -9.39 13.34
N LEU A 89 -1.44 -10.68 13.07
CA LEU A 89 -2.77 -11.29 12.95
C LEU A 89 -3.45 -11.53 14.30
N ASN A 90 -2.67 -11.83 15.34
CA ASN A 90 -3.17 -12.04 16.69
C ASN A 90 -2.50 -11.10 17.69
N LYS A 91 -3.16 -10.88 18.82
CA LYS A 91 -2.65 -10.11 19.95
C LYS A 91 -2.22 -11.04 21.09
N ALA A 92 -1.68 -10.42 22.15
CA ALA A 92 -1.31 -11.13 23.38
C ALA A 92 -2.41 -12.12 23.80
N PRO A 93 -2.03 -13.29 24.38
CA PRO A 93 -0.68 -13.66 24.73
C PRO A 93 0.12 -14.32 23.59
N ARG A 94 -0.50 -14.69 22.47
CA ARG A 94 0.18 -15.36 21.36
C ARG A 94 0.13 -14.48 20.11
N TRP A 95 1.24 -13.82 19.84
CA TRP A 95 1.44 -13.07 18.60
C TRP A 95 1.65 -14.03 17.43
N ARG A 96 0.90 -13.82 16.35
CA ARG A 96 1.11 -14.46 15.06
C ARG A 96 1.39 -13.36 14.03
N TYR A 97 2.53 -13.45 13.39
CA TYR A 97 2.91 -12.52 12.34
C TYR A 97 2.87 -13.22 10.99
N GLU A 98 2.59 -12.46 9.97
CA GLU A 98 2.61 -12.93 8.59
C GLU A 98 3.38 -11.93 7.74
N LEU A 99 4.34 -12.40 6.94
CA LEU A 99 5.06 -11.59 5.96
C LEU A 99 4.51 -11.86 4.57
N VAL A 100 3.90 -10.85 3.97
CA VAL A 100 3.24 -10.95 2.66
C VAL A 100 3.90 -10.02 1.65
N GLU A 101 4.23 -10.53 0.48
CA GLU A 101 4.64 -9.73 -0.66
C GLU A 101 3.43 -9.36 -1.52
N ILE A 102 3.27 -8.07 -1.77
CA ILE A 102 2.24 -7.52 -2.66
C ILE A 102 2.86 -7.36 -4.06
N PRO A 103 2.40 -8.12 -5.08
CA PRO A 103 2.97 -8.01 -6.41
C PRO A 103 2.71 -6.63 -7.04
N LYS A 104 3.75 -5.94 -7.47
CA LYS A 104 3.60 -4.65 -8.17
C LYS A 104 2.73 -4.77 -9.41
N LYS A 105 2.85 -5.88 -10.16
CA LYS A 105 2.02 -6.16 -11.35
C LYS A 105 0.53 -6.16 -11.03
N LEU A 106 0.13 -6.68 -9.86
CA LEU A 106 -1.25 -6.63 -9.40
C LEU A 106 -1.70 -5.18 -9.19
N LEU A 107 -0.90 -4.36 -8.52
CA LEU A 107 -1.23 -2.96 -8.25
C LEU A 107 -1.26 -2.10 -9.52
N MET A 108 -0.52 -2.46 -10.57
CA MET A 108 -0.58 -1.78 -11.87
C MET A 108 -1.94 -1.91 -12.55
N LEU A 109 -2.78 -2.89 -12.18
CA LEU A 109 -4.15 -3.00 -12.67
C LEU A 109 -5.03 -1.80 -12.28
N ALA A 110 -4.61 -0.98 -11.32
CA ALA A 110 -5.26 0.29 -11.02
C ALA A 110 -5.31 1.25 -12.22
N ASN A 111 -4.48 1.02 -13.26
CA ASN A 111 -4.52 1.82 -14.50
C ASN A 111 -5.89 1.74 -15.20
N SER A 112 -6.55 0.59 -15.12
CA SER A 112 -7.91 0.37 -15.67
C SER A 112 -9.01 0.46 -14.61
N GLY A 113 -8.66 0.84 -13.37
CA GLY A 113 -9.62 0.97 -12.27
C GLY A 113 -10.57 2.15 -12.47
N VAL A 114 -11.79 2.01 -11.95
CA VAL A 114 -12.82 3.05 -11.99
C VAL A 114 -12.54 4.08 -10.90
N LEU A 115 -12.39 5.33 -11.30
CA LEU A 115 -12.19 6.46 -10.38
C LEU A 115 -13.54 7.05 -9.97
N GLU A 116 -13.72 7.27 -8.67
CA GLU A 116 -14.93 7.87 -8.12
C GLU A 116 -14.58 8.81 -6.96
N MET A 117 -14.93 10.09 -7.06
CA MET A 117 -14.81 11.06 -5.97
C MET A 117 -16.04 11.03 -5.06
N LYS A 118 -15.83 11.06 -3.76
CA LYS A 118 -16.91 11.09 -2.76
C LYS A 118 -17.32 12.54 -2.47
N LEU A 119 -18.17 13.09 -3.34
CA LEU A 119 -18.60 14.49 -3.30
C LEU A 119 -19.43 14.82 -2.05
N ASP A 120 -20.07 13.84 -1.44
CA ASP A 120 -20.84 13.94 -0.20
C ASP A 120 -19.98 13.98 1.07
N SER A 121 -18.68 13.65 0.96
CA SER A 121 -17.75 13.69 2.09
C SER A 121 -17.59 15.10 2.65
N LYS A 122 -17.41 15.20 3.97
CA LYS A 122 -17.07 16.46 4.66
C LYS A 122 -15.58 16.82 4.57
N GLN A 123 -14.73 15.90 4.09
CA GLN A 123 -13.29 16.16 3.95
C GLN A 123 -13.00 17.21 2.88
N THR A 124 -11.91 17.95 3.07
CA THR A 124 -11.37 18.91 2.10
C THR A 124 -9.85 18.67 1.98
N PRO A 125 -9.37 18.27 0.78
CA PRO A 125 -10.12 17.97 -0.44
C PRO A 125 -11.03 16.74 -0.30
N LYS A 126 -12.00 16.61 -1.22
CA LYS A 126 -12.90 15.45 -1.26
C LYS A 126 -12.09 14.18 -1.50
N PRO A 127 -12.32 13.12 -0.71
CA PRO A 127 -11.65 11.84 -0.94
C PRO A 127 -12.18 11.13 -2.18
N GLY A 128 -11.44 10.15 -2.66
CA GLY A 128 -11.86 9.36 -3.80
C GLY A 128 -11.38 7.91 -3.73
N TYR A 129 -11.88 7.13 -4.64
CA TYR A 129 -11.51 5.73 -4.82
C TYR A 129 -11.05 5.45 -6.24
N CYS A 130 -10.18 4.45 -6.37
CA CYS A 130 -9.96 3.72 -7.60
C CYS A 130 -10.36 2.26 -7.31
N TYR A 131 -11.49 1.84 -7.84
CA TYR A 131 -12.00 0.47 -7.70
C TYR A 131 -11.37 -0.42 -8.76
N VAL A 132 -10.70 -1.49 -8.35
CA VAL A 132 -9.99 -2.38 -9.26
C VAL A 132 -10.60 -3.78 -9.21
N SER A 133 -11.08 -4.24 -10.37
CA SER A 133 -11.62 -5.57 -10.57
C SER A 133 -10.92 -6.26 -11.75
N ASN A 134 -10.98 -7.58 -11.80
CA ASN A 134 -10.50 -8.34 -12.97
C ASN A 134 -11.54 -8.31 -14.11
N ALA A 135 -11.19 -8.90 -15.26
CA ALA A 135 -12.07 -8.99 -16.43
C ALA A 135 -13.41 -9.70 -16.18
N LYS A 136 -13.51 -10.49 -15.11
CA LYS A 136 -14.74 -11.17 -14.68
C LYS A 136 -15.57 -10.34 -13.68
N GLY A 137 -15.20 -9.09 -13.42
CA GLY A 137 -15.85 -8.22 -12.44
C GLY A 137 -15.54 -8.56 -10.97
N ILE A 138 -14.61 -9.49 -10.71
CA ILE A 138 -14.22 -9.84 -9.34
C ILE A 138 -13.32 -8.73 -8.80
N LYS A 139 -13.72 -8.16 -7.67
CA LYS A 139 -12.93 -7.14 -6.97
C LYS A 139 -11.57 -7.69 -6.54
N LEU A 140 -10.51 -6.94 -6.84
CA LEU A 140 -9.13 -7.24 -6.48
C LEU A 140 -8.68 -6.41 -5.27
N PHE A 141 -8.86 -5.09 -5.35
CA PHE A 141 -8.54 -4.12 -4.29
C PHE A 141 -9.15 -2.75 -4.60
N ASP A 142 -9.04 -1.83 -3.64
CA ASP A 142 -9.31 -0.41 -3.84
C ASP A 142 -8.09 0.42 -3.47
N LEU A 143 -7.83 1.47 -4.23
CA LEU A 143 -7.03 2.59 -3.77
C LEU A 143 -7.99 3.64 -3.19
N TYR A 144 -7.69 4.14 -2.00
CA TYR A 144 -8.42 5.21 -1.36
C TYR A 144 -7.53 6.44 -1.22
N PHE A 145 -7.90 7.49 -1.93
CA PHE A 145 -7.27 8.80 -1.83
C PHE A 145 -7.90 9.56 -0.67
N ASP A 146 -7.23 9.55 0.46
CA ASP A 146 -7.73 10.14 1.71
C ASP A 146 -7.44 11.63 1.76
N GLY A 147 -8.49 12.44 1.69
CA GLY A 147 -8.43 13.90 1.74
C GLY A 147 -8.23 14.48 3.15
N GLY A 148 -8.06 13.65 4.17
CA GLY A 148 -7.82 14.07 5.55
C GLY A 148 -6.49 14.80 5.74
N THR A 149 -6.16 15.13 6.98
CA THR A 149 -4.98 15.94 7.35
C THR A 149 -3.67 15.40 6.80
N GLU A 150 -3.50 14.07 6.77
CA GLU A 150 -2.27 13.45 6.28
C GLU A 150 -2.21 13.34 4.75
N ARG A 151 -3.34 13.51 4.04
CA ARG A 151 -3.42 13.33 2.57
C ARG A 151 -2.64 12.11 2.11
N LYS A 152 -3.15 10.93 2.38
CA LYS A 152 -2.48 9.67 2.12
C LYS A 152 -3.25 8.78 1.16
N LEU A 153 -2.51 7.94 0.43
CA LEU A 153 -3.07 6.82 -0.28
C LEU A 153 -3.16 5.62 0.66
N GLN A 154 -4.32 4.97 0.68
CA GLN A 154 -4.51 3.70 1.35
C GLN A 154 -4.79 2.61 0.31
N LEU A 155 -4.29 1.40 0.56
CA LEU A 155 -4.66 0.21 -0.18
C LEU A 155 -5.66 -0.58 0.67
N LYS A 156 -6.87 -0.77 0.16
CA LYS A 156 -7.98 -1.40 0.90
C LYS A 156 -8.46 -2.68 0.22
N SER A 157 -8.91 -3.62 1.03
CA SER A 157 -9.58 -4.83 0.57
C SER A 157 -8.78 -5.65 -0.47
N LEU A 158 -7.45 -5.59 -0.40
CA LEU A 158 -6.61 -6.39 -1.28
C LEU A 158 -6.74 -7.86 -0.90
N ARG A 159 -7.18 -8.70 -1.82
CA ARG A 159 -7.35 -10.15 -1.59
C ARG A 159 -5.99 -10.83 -1.47
N LYS A 160 -5.74 -11.48 -0.34
CA LYS A 160 -4.46 -12.13 -0.02
C LYS A 160 -4.09 -13.24 -1.00
N GLU A 161 -5.05 -13.92 -1.58
CA GLU A 161 -4.83 -14.99 -2.56
C GLU A 161 -4.02 -14.55 -3.79
N PHE A 162 -3.99 -13.23 -4.09
CA PHE A 162 -3.19 -12.67 -5.17
C PHE A 162 -1.78 -12.23 -4.72
N CYS A 163 -1.47 -12.41 -3.45
CA CYS A 163 -0.19 -12.06 -2.84
C CYS A 163 0.64 -13.32 -2.55
N ARG A 164 1.92 -13.14 -2.28
CA ARG A 164 2.81 -14.24 -1.88
C ARG A 164 3.09 -14.18 -0.39
N VAL A 165 2.69 -15.20 0.36
CA VAL A 165 3.06 -15.36 1.77
C VAL A 165 4.47 -15.98 1.85
N HIS A 166 5.37 -15.31 2.57
CA HIS A 166 6.76 -15.75 2.77
C HIS A 166 6.96 -16.45 4.12
N ALA A 167 6.25 -15.99 5.16
CA ALA A 167 6.36 -16.56 6.51
C ALA A 167 5.05 -16.31 7.27
N THR A 168 4.74 -17.21 8.20
CA THR A 168 3.61 -17.14 9.14
C THR A 168 4.09 -17.56 10.52
#